data_85a9ea7f02577e26229387f7909f5d33
#
_entry.id   85a9ea7f02577e26229387f7909f5d33
#
_cell.length_a   1.000
_cell.length_b   1.000
_cell.length_c   1.000
_cell.angle_alpha   90.00
_cell.angle_beta   90.00
_cell.angle_gamma   90.00
#
_symmetry.space_group_name_H-M   'P 1'
#
loop_
_entity.id
_entity.type
_entity.pdbx_description
1 polymer ?
#
loop_
_entity_poly.entity_id
_entity_poly.type
_entity_poly.pdbx_seq_one_letter_code
_entity_poly.pdbx_strand_id
1 'polypeptide(L)' 'SIDLGNHFTATNVLGYTVSVPDLVKIELRGGVMKLTGLKKGRTTIIVSDGAAIRKPIEVTVE' A
#
# COMPACT_ATOMS: atom_id res chain seq x y z
N SER A 1 9.35 1.17 -5.11
CA SER A 1 8.58 1.21 -6.36
C SER A 1 8.15 -0.20 -6.78
N ILE A 2 7.06 -0.26 -7.53
CA ILE A 2 6.57 -1.52 -8.10
C ILE A 2 6.27 -1.31 -9.58
N ASP A 3 6.45 -2.36 -10.37
CA ASP A 3 6.08 -2.32 -11.78
C ASP A 3 4.57 -2.49 -11.94
N LEU A 4 4.04 -1.93 -13.02
CA LEU A 4 2.63 -2.06 -13.35
C LEU A 4 2.26 -3.55 -13.47
N GLY A 5 1.20 -3.96 -12.77
CA GLY A 5 0.75 -5.34 -12.73
C GLY A 5 1.44 -6.21 -11.68
N ASN A 6 2.54 -5.75 -11.09
CA ASN A 6 3.20 -6.46 -10.01
C ASN A 6 2.58 -6.07 -8.66
N HIS A 7 2.94 -6.81 -7.62
CA HIS A 7 2.40 -6.57 -6.29
C HIS A 7 3.51 -6.49 -5.24
N PHE A 8 3.19 -5.83 -4.16
CA PHE A 8 4.05 -5.69 -2.98
C PHE A 8 3.25 -6.14 -1.76
N THR A 9 3.88 -6.87 -0.86
CA THR A 9 3.24 -7.41 0.34
C THR A 9 3.87 -6.80 1.59
N ALA A 10 3.04 -6.32 2.51
CA ALA A 10 3.47 -5.84 3.81
C ALA A 10 2.77 -6.65 4.90
N THR A 11 3.45 -6.87 6.02
CA THR A 11 2.93 -7.63 7.16
C THR A 11 2.73 -6.73 8.37
N ASN A 12 1.97 -7.23 9.36
CA ASN A 12 1.65 -6.51 10.59
C ASN A 12 0.92 -5.19 10.34
N VAL A 13 0.04 -5.19 9.34
CA VAL A 13 -0.76 -4.02 8.99
C VAL A 13 -2.17 -4.21 9.54
N LEU A 14 -2.62 -3.31 10.41
CA LEU A 14 -3.99 -3.34 10.94
C LEU A 14 -4.90 -2.33 10.24
N GLY A 15 -4.32 -1.32 9.61
CA GLY A 15 -5.10 -0.35 8.84
C GLY A 15 -4.21 0.44 7.90
N TYR A 16 -4.82 1.14 6.96
CA TYR A 16 -4.07 1.94 6.01
C TYR A 16 -4.92 3.10 5.50
N THR A 17 -4.22 4.13 4.99
CA THR A 17 -4.81 5.24 4.25
C THR A 17 -3.99 5.45 2.99
N VAL A 18 -4.64 5.63 1.85
CA VAL A 18 -3.96 5.84 0.57
C VAL A 18 -4.39 7.19 -0.01
N SER A 19 -3.42 7.98 -0.49
CA SER A 19 -3.71 9.31 -1.02
C SER A 19 -4.31 9.28 -2.43
N VAL A 20 -3.87 8.34 -3.27
CA VAL A 20 -4.41 8.19 -4.63
C VAL A 20 -4.82 6.74 -4.83
N PRO A 21 -6.07 6.37 -4.47
CA PRO A 21 -6.49 4.97 -4.48
C PRO A 21 -6.61 4.36 -5.88
N ASP A 22 -6.71 5.17 -6.92
CA ASP A 22 -6.86 4.68 -8.29
C ASP A 22 -5.59 4.06 -8.86
N LEU A 23 -4.44 4.31 -8.27
CA LEU A 23 -3.15 3.82 -8.77
C LEU A 23 -2.87 2.38 -8.35
N VAL A 24 -3.42 1.94 -7.23
CA VAL A 24 -3.11 0.63 -6.66
C VAL A 24 -4.37 -0.03 -6.14
N LYS A 25 -4.38 -1.36 -6.22
CA LYS A 25 -5.40 -2.17 -5.57
C LYS A 25 -4.82 -2.67 -4.25
N ILE A 26 -5.55 -2.47 -3.16
CA ILE A 26 -5.10 -2.84 -1.83
C ILE A 26 -6.01 -3.93 -1.28
N GLU A 27 -5.42 -5.03 -0.82
CA GLU A 27 -6.12 -6.09 -0.12
C GLU A 27 -5.46 -6.28 1.24
N LEU A 28 -6.28 -6.31 2.29
CA LEU A 28 -5.80 -6.52 3.66
C LEU A 28 -6.50 -7.74 4.25
N ARG A 29 -5.72 -8.75 4.63
CA ARG A 29 -6.21 -9.97 5.24
C ARG A 29 -5.25 -10.44 6.34
N GLY A 30 -5.76 -10.64 7.55
CA GLY A 30 -4.96 -11.23 8.63
C GLY A 30 -3.68 -10.48 8.93
N GLY A 31 -3.68 -9.15 8.82
CA GLY A 31 -2.48 -8.35 9.02
C GLY A 31 -1.54 -8.30 7.83
N VAL A 32 -1.89 -8.92 6.71
CA VAL A 32 -1.09 -8.90 5.49
C VAL A 32 -1.76 -8.01 4.46
N MET A 33 -1.06 -6.97 4.01
CA MET A 33 -1.54 -6.04 3.02
C MET A 33 -0.85 -6.29 1.69
N LYS A 34 -1.64 -6.49 0.63
CA LYS A 34 -1.14 -6.70 -0.72
C LYS A 34 -1.51 -5.52 -1.59
N LEU A 35 -0.50 -4.92 -2.21
CA LEU A 35 -0.66 -3.79 -3.12
C LEU A 35 -0.38 -4.25 -4.54
N THR A 36 -1.28 -3.95 -5.46
CA THR A 36 -1.09 -4.25 -6.88
C THR A 36 -1.13 -2.95 -7.66
N GLY A 37 -0.13 -2.71 -8.50
CA GLY A 37 -0.07 -1.51 -9.34
C GLY A 37 -1.09 -1.59 -10.48
N LEU A 38 -1.99 -0.60 -10.56
CA LEU A 38 -3.03 -0.53 -11.58
C LEU A 38 -2.73 0.48 -12.65
N LYS A 39 -2.09 1.60 -12.28
CA LYS A 39 -1.76 2.70 -13.19
C LYS A 39 -0.41 3.27 -12.81
N LYS A 40 0.29 3.80 -13.78
CA LYS A 40 1.56 4.49 -13.54
C LYS A 40 1.32 5.76 -12.75
N GLY A 41 2.14 6.01 -11.75
CA GLY A 41 2.03 7.20 -10.94
C GLY A 41 2.67 7.00 -9.58
N ARG A 42 2.42 7.95 -8.69
CA ARG A 42 2.97 7.96 -7.34
C ARG A 42 1.86 8.19 -6.33
N THR A 43 1.88 7.41 -5.27
CA THR A 43 0.94 7.57 -4.17
C THR A 43 1.66 7.37 -2.85
N THR A 44 1.10 7.93 -1.78
CA THR A 44 1.60 7.73 -0.43
C THR A 44 0.57 6.91 0.34
N ILE A 45 1.04 5.85 0.99
CA ILE A 45 0.20 4.99 1.80
C ILE A 45 0.70 5.08 3.24
N ILE A 46 -0.19 5.39 4.16
CA ILE A 46 0.11 5.43 5.57
C ILE A 46 -0.44 4.16 6.18
N VAL A 47 0.44 3.33 6.74
CA VAL A 47 0.06 2.08 7.36
C VAL A 47 0.10 2.22 8.87
N SER A 48 -0.83 1.53 9.55
CA SER A 48 -0.90 1.48 11.01
C SER A 48 -0.73 0.04 11.45
N ASP A 49 0.14 -0.19 12.44
CA ASP A 49 0.38 -1.52 13.00
C ASP A 49 -0.41 -1.80 14.28
N GLY A 50 -1.34 -0.91 14.62
CA GLY A 50 -2.17 -1.08 15.81
C GLY A 50 -1.59 -0.54 17.09
N ALA A 51 -0.31 -0.15 17.11
CA ALA A 51 0.34 0.45 18.28
C ALA A 51 0.40 1.97 18.18
N ALA A 52 -0.53 2.57 17.44
CA ALA A 52 -0.59 4.01 17.12
C ALA A 52 0.62 4.49 16.31
N ILE A 53 1.44 3.61 15.81
CA ILE A 53 2.55 3.94 14.93
C ILE A 53 2.02 4.01 13.50
N ARG A 54 2.26 5.15 12.86
CA ARG A 54 1.87 5.37 11.47
C ARG A 54 3.13 5.57 10.65
N LYS A 55 3.30 4.76 9.62
CA LYS A 55 4.47 4.84 8.73
C LYS A 55 4.01 5.19 7.33
N PRO A 56 4.48 6.33 6.78
CA PRO A 56 4.21 6.64 5.40
C PRO A 56 5.09 5.81 4.48
N ILE A 57 4.47 5.24 3.45
CA ILE A 57 5.17 4.49 2.42
C ILE A 57 4.90 5.18 1.10
N GLU A 58 5.96 5.61 0.42
CA GLU A 58 5.81 6.18 -0.90
C GLU A 58 5.89 5.07 -1.93
N VAL A 59 4.85 4.93 -2.72
CA VAL A 59 4.73 3.90 -3.76
C VAL A 59 4.75 4.58 -5.11
N THR A 60 5.68 4.15 -5.96
CA THR A 60 5.74 4.57 -7.35
C THR A 60 5.43 3.37 -8.22
N VAL A 61 4.43 3.50 -9.10
CA VAL A 61 4.08 2.46 -10.07
C VAL A 61 4.66 2.85 -11.41
N GLU A 62 5.48 1.99 -11.95
CA GLU A 62 6.19 2.24 -13.21
C GLU A 62 5.67 1.37 -14.36
#